data_8cbe225776a6d4368d7c0355f4f778b5
#
_entry.id   8cbe225776a6d4368d7c0355f4f778b5
#
_cell.length_a   1.000
_cell.length_b   1.000
_cell.length_c   1.000
_cell.angle_alpha   90.00
_cell.angle_beta   90.00
_cell.angle_gamma   90.00
#
_symmetry.space_group_name_H-M   'P 1'
#
loop_
_entity.id
_entity.type
_entity.pdbx_description
1 polymer ?
#
loop_
_entity_poly.entity_id
_entity_poly.type
_entity_poly.pdbx_seq_one_letter_code
_entity_poly.pdbx_strand_id
1 'polypeptide(L)'
;MKTFNVLFLCTGNSARSILAEALATTLSHGRLIGYSAGSHPNGKVNPIAEELALEMGYPKEKLRSKSWDEFANPNAPQMDFIITVCDNAKGEVCPVWIGHPAQAHWGFPDPAAVEGTYEEKKKAFIQVMNGLKMYIETLLELPLDDIDRMNIETHIKRIPELHKL
;
A
#
# COMPACT_ATOMS: atom_id res chain seq x y z
N MET A 1 -8.90 21.06 -0.56
CA MET A 1 -8.85 19.63 -0.25
C MET A 1 -7.41 19.23 0.05
N LYS A 2 -7.21 18.57 1.18
CA LYS A 2 -5.87 18.15 1.58
C LYS A 2 -5.42 16.92 0.80
N THR A 3 -4.11 16.82 0.56
CA THR A 3 -3.50 15.63 0.03
C THR A 3 -2.84 14.87 1.19
N PHE A 4 -3.08 13.57 1.26
CA PHE A 4 -2.52 12.72 2.32
C PHE A 4 -1.49 11.76 1.73
N ASN A 5 -0.40 11.56 2.45
CA ASN A 5 0.66 10.62 2.07
C ASN A 5 0.43 9.28 2.76
N VAL A 6 0.42 8.20 1.99
CA VAL A 6 0.20 6.85 2.50
C VAL A 6 1.40 5.98 2.14
N LEU A 7 2.01 5.36 3.14
CA LEU A 7 3.10 4.42 2.92
C LEU A 7 2.57 2.99 3.13
N PHE A 8 2.65 2.19 2.07
CA PHE A 8 2.27 0.78 2.14
C PHE A 8 3.53 -0.08 2.34
N LEU A 9 3.49 -0.94 3.35
CA LEU A 9 4.63 -1.77 3.72
C LEU A 9 4.36 -3.24 3.46
N CYS A 10 5.35 -3.90 2.89
CA CYS A 10 5.39 -5.34 2.70
C CYS A 10 6.85 -5.76 2.92
N THR A 11 7.12 -7.03 3.14
CA THR A 11 8.50 -7.47 3.39
C THR A 11 9.40 -7.21 2.18
N GLY A 12 9.02 -7.69 1.02
CA GLY A 12 9.87 -7.64 -0.19
C GLY A 12 9.72 -6.41 -1.05
N ASN A 13 8.66 -5.64 -0.85
CA ASN A 13 8.33 -4.48 -1.69
C ASN A 13 8.45 -4.82 -3.19
N SER A 14 7.77 -5.87 -3.62
CA SER A 14 7.82 -6.29 -5.02
C SER A 14 6.45 -6.44 -5.68
N ALA A 15 5.40 -6.73 -4.90
CA ALA A 15 4.06 -6.99 -5.46
C ALA A 15 2.95 -6.20 -4.75
N ARG A 16 2.51 -6.68 -3.57
CA ARG A 16 1.32 -6.11 -2.88
C ARG A 16 1.45 -4.63 -2.57
N SER A 17 2.57 -4.21 -1.99
CA SER A 17 2.77 -2.80 -1.66
C SER A 17 2.95 -1.94 -2.91
N ILE A 18 3.54 -2.48 -3.96
CA ILE A 18 3.67 -1.78 -5.25
C ILE A 18 2.28 -1.52 -5.85
N LEU A 19 1.41 -2.53 -5.85
CA LEU A 19 0.04 -2.37 -6.36
C LEU A 19 -0.73 -1.34 -5.52
N ALA A 20 -0.57 -1.38 -4.19
CA ALA A 20 -1.25 -0.44 -3.31
C ALA A 20 -0.79 1.00 -3.56
N GLU A 21 0.51 1.20 -3.72
CA GLU A 21 1.06 2.52 -4.06
C GLU A 21 0.44 3.08 -5.34
N ALA A 22 0.42 2.26 -6.39
CA ALA A 22 -0.13 2.67 -7.69
C ALA A 22 -1.62 2.97 -7.59
N LEU A 23 -2.39 2.10 -6.91
CA LEU A 23 -3.83 2.29 -6.76
C LEU A 23 -4.17 3.56 -5.98
N ALA A 24 -3.50 3.77 -4.84
CA ALA A 24 -3.78 4.95 -4.01
C ALA A 24 -3.55 6.24 -4.80
N THR A 25 -2.48 6.29 -5.57
CA THR A 25 -2.16 7.48 -6.34
C THR A 25 -3.13 7.67 -7.51
N THR A 26 -3.43 6.60 -8.27
CA THR A 26 -4.23 6.73 -9.49
C THR A 26 -5.74 6.85 -9.23
N LEU A 27 -6.25 6.20 -8.19
CA LEU A 27 -7.69 6.22 -7.89
C LEU A 27 -8.15 7.47 -7.17
N SER A 28 -7.25 8.15 -6.48
CA SER A 28 -7.64 9.20 -5.54
C SER A 28 -7.83 10.57 -6.14
N HIS A 29 -7.46 10.75 -7.40
CA HIS A 29 -7.53 12.05 -8.09
C HIS A 29 -6.86 13.17 -7.28
N GLY A 30 -5.67 12.89 -6.76
CA GLY A 30 -4.87 13.87 -6.03
C GLY A 30 -5.12 13.93 -4.53
N ARG A 31 -6.05 13.16 -4.00
CA ARG A 31 -6.29 13.14 -2.55
C ARG A 31 -5.25 12.31 -1.79
N LEU A 32 -4.69 11.29 -2.43
CA LEU A 32 -3.66 10.45 -1.83
C LEU A 32 -2.43 10.42 -2.72
N ILE A 33 -1.27 10.42 -2.10
CA ILE A 33 -0.01 10.09 -2.77
C ILE A 33 0.47 8.80 -2.12
N GLY A 34 0.53 7.72 -2.91
CA GLY A 34 0.97 6.42 -2.44
C GLY A 34 2.48 6.29 -2.51
N TYR A 35 3.04 5.67 -1.49
CA TYR A 35 4.43 5.26 -1.43
C TYR A 35 4.46 3.81 -0.99
N SER A 36 5.55 3.11 -1.25
CA SER A 36 5.71 1.74 -0.78
C SER A 36 7.16 1.46 -0.41
N ALA A 37 7.36 0.50 0.49
CA ALA A 37 8.68 0.09 0.92
C ALA A 37 8.61 -1.29 1.55
N GLY A 38 9.78 -1.89 1.82
CA GLY A 38 9.85 -3.17 2.48
C GLY A 38 10.95 -3.19 3.53
N SER A 39 10.81 -4.10 4.50
CA SER A 39 11.85 -4.32 5.51
C SER A 39 13.06 -5.03 4.91
N HIS A 40 12.81 -5.90 3.92
CA HIS A 40 13.83 -6.68 3.22
C HIS A 40 13.54 -6.64 1.72
N PRO A 41 13.78 -5.49 1.07
CA PRO A 41 13.39 -5.34 -0.34
C PRO A 41 14.14 -6.30 -1.25
N ASN A 42 13.40 -6.88 -2.21
CA ASN A 42 13.98 -7.80 -3.20
C ASN A 42 14.89 -7.08 -4.21
N GLY A 43 14.77 -5.75 -4.31
CA GLY A 43 15.52 -4.97 -5.28
C GLY A 43 14.91 -4.93 -6.66
N LYS A 44 13.85 -5.70 -6.89
CA LYS A 44 13.15 -5.75 -8.20
C LYS A 44 11.65 -5.77 -8.00
N VAL A 45 10.94 -4.99 -8.80
CA VAL A 45 9.49 -5.02 -8.84
C VAL A 45 9.07 -6.28 -9.60
N ASN A 46 8.05 -6.98 -9.11
CA ASN A 46 7.53 -8.16 -9.78
C ASN A 46 6.96 -7.76 -11.15
N PRO A 47 7.28 -8.51 -12.22
CA PRO A 47 6.85 -8.14 -13.58
C PRO A 47 5.34 -8.01 -13.76
N ILE A 48 4.55 -8.85 -13.09
CA ILE A 48 3.07 -8.76 -13.20
C ILE A 48 2.56 -7.53 -12.46
N ALA A 49 3.12 -7.23 -11.28
CA ALA A 49 2.77 -6.02 -10.55
C ALA A 49 3.11 -4.76 -11.37
N GLU A 50 4.27 -4.76 -12.02
CA GLU A 50 4.68 -3.67 -12.91
C GLU A 50 3.69 -3.52 -14.05
N GLU A 51 3.34 -4.62 -14.72
CA GLU A 51 2.38 -4.60 -15.83
C GLU A 51 1.06 -3.96 -15.42
N LEU A 52 0.52 -4.39 -14.27
CA LEU A 52 -0.76 -3.87 -13.79
C LEU A 52 -0.67 -2.39 -13.40
N ALA A 53 0.44 -1.99 -12.77
CA ALA A 53 0.64 -0.59 -12.39
C ALA A 53 0.74 0.31 -13.63
N LEU A 54 1.44 -0.13 -14.66
CA LEU A 54 1.55 0.62 -15.90
C LEU A 54 0.21 0.72 -16.61
N GLU A 55 -0.62 -0.33 -16.57
CA GLU A 55 -1.97 -0.31 -17.13
C GLU A 55 -2.87 0.72 -16.42
N MET A 56 -2.61 0.99 -15.15
CA MET A 56 -3.33 2.03 -14.39
C MET A 56 -2.91 3.44 -14.76
N GLY A 57 -1.80 3.59 -15.49
CA GLY A 57 -1.22 4.88 -15.81
C GLY A 57 -0.19 5.36 -14.80
N TYR A 58 0.27 4.49 -13.90
CA TYR A 58 1.29 4.87 -12.91
C TYR A 58 2.66 4.98 -13.58
N PRO A 59 3.46 6.03 -13.28
CA PRO A 59 4.75 6.24 -13.95
C PRO A 59 5.74 5.12 -13.65
N LYS A 60 6.38 4.60 -14.69
CA LYS A 60 7.36 3.51 -14.56
C LYS A 60 8.55 3.90 -13.68
N GLU A 61 8.99 5.14 -13.76
CA GLU A 61 10.14 5.63 -13.01
C GLU A 61 9.92 5.63 -11.49
N LYS A 62 8.67 5.55 -11.04
CA LYS A 62 8.34 5.46 -9.61
C LYS A 62 8.31 4.03 -9.10
N LEU A 63 8.31 3.05 -10.01
CA LEU A 63 8.25 1.64 -9.64
C LEU A 63 9.64 1.15 -9.23
N ARG A 64 9.87 1.07 -7.92
CA ARG A 64 11.15 0.62 -7.34
C ARG A 64 10.89 -0.24 -6.13
N SER A 65 11.70 -1.28 -5.95
CA SER A 65 11.73 -2.05 -4.71
C SER A 65 12.77 -1.39 -3.80
N LYS A 66 12.36 -0.95 -2.62
CA LYS A 66 13.18 -0.10 -1.76
C LYS A 66 12.95 -0.36 -0.29
N SER A 67 13.93 0.02 0.53
CA SER A 67 13.87 -0.14 1.97
C SER A 67 12.97 0.91 2.61
N TRP A 68 12.27 0.54 3.68
CA TRP A 68 11.48 1.46 4.49
C TRP A 68 12.35 2.54 5.14
N ASP A 69 13.68 2.32 5.24
CA ASP A 69 14.59 3.33 5.78
C ASP A 69 14.58 4.62 4.96
N GLU A 70 14.22 4.55 3.67
CA GLU A 70 14.11 5.74 2.83
C GLU A 70 13.05 6.71 3.35
N PHE A 71 12.06 6.20 4.10
CA PHE A 71 10.94 7.00 4.58
C PHE A 71 10.99 7.29 6.07
N ALA A 72 12.04 6.85 6.76
CA ALA A 72 12.18 7.00 8.21
C ALA A 72 13.08 8.16 8.62
N ASN A 73 13.50 9.00 7.68
CA ASN A 73 14.42 10.11 7.98
C ASN A 73 13.71 11.47 7.82
N PRO A 74 14.28 12.56 8.40
CA PRO A 74 13.64 13.88 8.37
C PRO A 74 13.46 14.48 6.98
N ASN A 75 14.23 14.03 5.99
CA ASN A 75 14.15 14.54 4.63
C ASN A 75 13.11 13.80 3.77
N ALA A 76 12.55 12.71 4.29
CA ALA A 76 11.52 11.95 3.59
C ALA A 76 10.18 12.67 3.65
N PRO A 77 9.26 12.39 2.70
CA PRO A 77 7.90 12.89 2.83
C PRO A 77 7.28 12.40 4.14
N GLN A 78 6.61 13.30 4.85
CA GLN A 78 5.94 12.91 6.09
C GLN A 78 4.68 12.13 5.75
N MET A 79 4.53 10.95 6.35
CA MET A 79 3.38 10.09 6.10
C MET A 79 2.22 10.44 7.01
N ASP A 80 1.02 10.40 6.46
CA ASP A 80 -0.21 10.53 7.23
C ASP A 80 -0.71 9.15 7.65
N PHE A 81 -0.50 8.14 6.82
CA PHE A 81 -0.91 6.75 7.08
C PHE A 81 0.22 5.79 6.78
N ILE A 82 0.39 4.79 7.64
CA ILE A 82 1.28 3.66 7.42
C ILE A 82 0.42 2.40 7.42
N ILE A 83 0.39 1.68 6.31
CA ILE A 83 -0.46 0.50 6.17
C ILE A 83 0.39 -0.70 5.74
N THR A 84 0.41 -1.75 6.57
CA THR A 84 1.07 -3.01 6.19
C THR A 84 0.08 -3.85 5.39
N VAL A 85 0.53 -4.43 4.30
CA VAL A 85 -0.34 -5.21 3.39
C VAL A 85 0.01 -6.69 3.33
N CYS A 86 1.01 -7.13 4.06
CA CYS A 86 1.31 -8.56 4.21
C CYS A 86 1.52 -8.89 5.68
N ASP A 87 1.18 -10.14 6.08
CA ASP A 87 1.23 -10.54 7.47
C ASP A 87 2.65 -10.56 8.03
N ASN A 88 3.65 -10.84 7.21
CA ASN A 88 5.04 -10.84 7.65
C ASN A 88 5.50 -9.45 8.11
N ALA A 89 5.11 -8.41 7.37
CA ALA A 89 5.47 -7.04 7.73
C ALA A 89 4.83 -6.60 9.05
N LYS A 90 3.65 -7.14 9.37
CA LYS A 90 2.95 -6.83 10.60
C LYS A 90 3.77 -7.19 11.84
N GLY A 91 4.50 -8.31 11.79
CA GLY A 91 5.29 -8.81 12.93
C GLY A 91 6.71 -8.26 13.01
N GLU A 92 7.12 -7.44 12.06
CA GLU A 92 8.47 -6.92 12.02
C GLU A 92 8.63 -5.66 12.87
N VAL A 93 9.86 -5.44 13.39
CA VAL A 93 10.15 -4.23 14.15
C VAL A 93 10.30 -3.06 13.18
N CYS A 94 9.32 -2.18 13.17
CA CYS A 94 9.30 -1.02 12.31
C CYS A 94 10.15 0.13 12.85
N PRO A 95 10.67 0.99 11.97
CA PRO A 95 11.26 2.27 12.40
C PRO A 95 10.23 3.11 13.13
N VAL A 96 10.71 4.08 13.91
CA VAL A 96 9.83 5.08 14.51
C VAL A 96 9.55 6.13 13.42
N TRP A 97 8.27 6.28 13.06
CA TRP A 97 7.88 7.21 11.99
C TRP A 97 7.70 8.62 12.54
N ILE A 98 8.30 9.59 11.83
CA ILE A 98 8.21 11.00 12.23
C ILE A 98 6.77 11.48 12.05
N GLY A 99 6.24 12.22 13.04
CA GLY A 99 4.91 12.80 12.96
C GLY A 99 3.78 11.89 13.43
N HIS A 100 4.09 10.68 13.90
CA HIS A 100 3.13 9.72 14.43
C HIS A 100 1.94 9.47 13.48
N PRO A 101 2.21 8.93 12.27
CA PRO A 101 1.12 8.66 11.33
C PRO A 101 0.15 7.62 11.86
N ALA A 102 -1.09 7.65 11.38
CA ALA A 102 -2.07 6.62 11.71
C ALA A 102 -1.64 5.29 11.07
N GLN A 103 -1.79 4.19 11.81
CA GLN A 103 -1.30 2.89 11.37
C GLN A 103 -2.42 1.85 11.28
N ALA A 104 -2.33 0.97 10.30
CA ALA A 104 -3.28 -0.12 10.13
C ALA A 104 -2.60 -1.31 9.44
N HIS A 105 -3.24 -2.47 9.55
CA HIS A 105 -2.82 -3.68 8.84
C HIS A 105 -3.95 -4.14 7.93
N TRP A 106 -3.66 -4.21 6.63
CA TRP A 106 -4.58 -4.73 5.62
C TRP A 106 -3.92 -5.95 4.98
N GLY A 107 -4.10 -7.13 5.58
CA GLY A 107 -3.43 -8.35 5.10
C GLY A 107 -4.04 -8.89 3.82
N PHE A 108 -3.20 -9.20 2.85
CA PHE A 108 -3.57 -9.84 1.59
C PHE A 108 -2.66 -11.02 1.34
N PRO A 109 -3.15 -12.10 0.71
CA PRO A 109 -2.28 -13.24 0.36
C PRO A 109 -1.24 -12.82 -0.66
N ASP A 110 -0.10 -13.52 -0.66
CA ASP A 110 0.99 -13.23 -1.59
C ASP A 110 0.67 -13.80 -2.99
N PRO A 111 0.35 -12.93 -3.97
CA PRO A 111 0.02 -13.41 -5.30
C PRO A 111 1.24 -13.97 -6.03
N ALA A 112 2.45 -13.57 -5.62
CA ALA A 112 3.68 -14.08 -6.23
C ALA A 112 3.98 -15.54 -5.81
N ALA A 113 3.31 -16.04 -4.76
CA ALA A 113 3.46 -17.42 -4.32
C ALA A 113 2.63 -18.39 -5.14
N VAL A 114 1.71 -17.91 -5.97
CA VAL A 114 0.88 -18.78 -6.81
C VAL A 114 1.72 -19.39 -7.93
N GLU A 115 1.65 -20.71 -8.05
CA GLU A 115 2.33 -21.44 -9.11
C GLU A 115 1.36 -21.71 -10.26
N GLY A 116 1.89 -21.85 -11.46
CA GLY A 116 1.08 -22.16 -12.64
C GLY A 116 1.44 -21.32 -13.84
N THR A 117 0.49 -21.17 -14.75
CA THR A 117 0.67 -20.39 -15.97
C THR A 117 0.69 -18.90 -15.66
N TYR A 118 1.13 -18.10 -16.64
CA TYR A 118 1.09 -16.63 -16.52
C TYR A 118 -0.33 -16.15 -16.23
N GLU A 119 -1.33 -16.70 -16.92
CA GLU A 119 -2.72 -16.32 -16.72
C GLU A 119 -3.20 -16.63 -15.29
N GLU A 120 -2.80 -17.77 -14.75
CA GLU A 120 -3.16 -18.14 -13.37
C GLU A 120 -2.51 -17.19 -12.36
N LYS A 121 -1.25 -16.86 -12.58
CA LYS A 121 -0.52 -15.92 -11.72
C LYS A 121 -1.13 -14.53 -11.83
N LYS A 122 -1.40 -14.05 -13.05
CA LYS A 122 -1.99 -12.73 -13.25
C LYS A 122 -3.36 -12.64 -12.59
N LYS A 123 -4.16 -13.71 -12.64
CA LYS A 123 -5.45 -13.75 -11.97
C LYS A 123 -5.32 -13.52 -10.46
N ALA A 124 -4.31 -14.17 -9.83
CA ALA A 124 -4.06 -13.98 -8.40
C ALA A 124 -3.68 -12.52 -8.10
N PHE A 125 -2.87 -11.90 -8.94
CA PHE A 125 -2.50 -10.49 -8.78
C PHE A 125 -3.72 -9.57 -8.93
N ILE A 126 -4.60 -9.86 -9.91
CA ILE A 126 -5.81 -9.08 -10.12
C ILE A 126 -6.75 -9.20 -8.92
N GLN A 127 -6.86 -10.38 -8.31
CA GLN A 127 -7.68 -10.56 -7.12
C GLN A 127 -7.18 -9.71 -5.95
N VAL A 128 -5.88 -9.67 -5.73
CA VAL A 128 -5.27 -8.82 -4.70
C VAL A 128 -5.49 -7.35 -5.04
N MET A 129 -5.27 -6.97 -6.30
CA MET A 129 -5.48 -5.61 -6.77
C MET A 129 -6.92 -5.15 -6.51
N ASN A 130 -7.91 -6.00 -6.83
CA ASN A 130 -9.32 -5.66 -6.61
C ASN A 130 -9.65 -5.52 -5.13
N GLY A 131 -9.07 -6.35 -4.27
CA GLY A 131 -9.24 -6.22 -2.83
C GLY A 131 -8.66 -4.92 -2.29
N LEU A 132 -7.44 -4.60 -2.70
CA LEU A 132 -6.80 -3.34 -2.34
C LEU A 132 -7.61 -2.15 -2.82
N LYS A 133 -8.14 -2.23 -4.05
CA LYS A 133 -8.98 -1.17 -4.63
C LYS A 133 -10.20 -0.92 -3.75
N MET A 134 -10.88 -1.97 -3.31
CA MET A 134 -12.05 -1.84 -2.44
C MET A 134 -11.69 -1.14 -1.13
N TYR A 135 -10.56 -1.52 -0.53
CA TYR A 135 -10.12 -0.93 0.74
C TYR A 135 -9.76 0.54 0.56
N ILE A 136 -9.05 0.87 -0.52
CA ILE A 136 -8.66 2.25 -0.80
C ILE A 136 -9.89 3.11 -1.10
N GLU A 137 -10.86 2.59 -1.85
CA GLU A 137 -12.11 3.31 -2.12
C GLU A 137 -12.88 3.58 -0.84
N THR A 138 -12.90 2.61 0.10
CA THR A 138 -13.52 2.81 1.41
C THR A 138 -12.81 3.90 2.19
N LEU A 139 -11.47 3.92 2.17
CA LEU A 139 -10.70 4.97 2.80
C LEU A 139 -11.07 6.35 2.23
N LEU A 140 -11.23 6.42 0.91
CA LEU A 140 -11.56 7.69 0.24
C LEU A 140 -12.97 8.17 0.54
N GLU A 141 -13.86 7.30 1.00
CA GLU A 141 -15.21 7.68 1.41
C GLU A 141 -15.25 8.36 2.79
N LEU A 142 -14.17 8.23 3.56
CA LEU A 142 -14.08 8.88 4.86
C LEU A 142 -13.90 10.39 4.69
N PRO A 143 -14.48 11.22 5.61
CA PRO A 143 -14.29 12.67 5.56
C PRO A 143 -12.90 13.04 6.12
N LEU A 144 -11.86 12.69 5.37
CA LEU A 144 -10.46 12.79 5.81
C LEU A 144 -10.04 14.19 6.26
N ASP A 145 -10.62 15.24 5.63
CA ASP A 145 -10.27 16.61 5.97
C ASP A 145 -10.86 17.03 7.32
N ASP A 146 -11.89 16.34 7.79
CA ASP A 146 -12.65 16.71 8.99
C ASP A 146 -12.47 15.77 10.17
N ILE A 147 -11.80 14.64 10.00
CA ILE A 147 -11.57 13.65 11.06
C ILE A 147 -10.20 13.86 11.68
N ASP A 148 -10.10 13.82 13.02
CA ASP A 148 -8.79 13.88 13.67
C ASP A 148 -8.04 12.56 13.49
N ARG A 149 -6.73 12.58 13.74
CA ARG A 149 -5.85 11.44 13.49
C ARG A 149 -6.26 10.17 14.26
N MET A 150 -6.65 10.31 15.51
CA MET A 150 -7.04 9.16 16.33
C MET A 150 -8.27 8.47 15.76
N ASN A 151 -9.27 9.24 15.33
CA ASN A 151 -10.47 8.68 14.73
C ASN A 151 -10.20 8.09 13.35
N ILE A 152 -9.33 8.72 12.56
CA ILE A 152 -8.91 8.16 11.27
C ILE A 152 -8.28 6.79 11.48
N GLU A 153 -7.37 6.65 12.46
CA GLU A 153 -6.70 5.37 12.73
C GLU A 153 -7.72 4.29 13.08
N THR A 154 -8.71 4.61 13.91
CA THR A 154 -9.77 3.67 14.25
C THR A 154 -10.52 3.22 13.01
N HIS A 155 -10.87 4.14 12.11
CA HIS A 155 -11.60 3.82 10.88
C HIS A 155 -10.77 2.98 9.92
N ILE A 156 -9.50 3.32 9.68
CA ILE A 156 -8.69 2.56 8.73
C ILE A 156 -8.40 1.14 9.22
N LYS A 157 -8.30 0.94 10.53
CA LYS A 157 -8.12 -0.39 11.11
C LYS A 157 -9.35 -1.27 10.92
N ARG A 158 -10.52 -0.67 10.78
CA ARG A 158 -11.79 -1.40 10.60
C ARG A 158 -12.11 -1.73 9.15
N ILE A 159 -11.43 -1.11 8.19
CA ILE A 159 -11.74 -1.33 6.77
C ILE A 159 -11.72 -2.81 6.39
N PRO A 160 -10.74 -3.63 6.81
CA PRO A 160 -10.77 -5.06 6.50
C PRO A 160 -12.03 -5.77 7.01
N GLU A 161 -12.55 -5.35 8.16
CA GLU A 161 -13.75 -5.95 8.74
C GLU A 161 -14.99 -5.68 7.90
N LEU A 162 -15.05 -4.52 7.23
CA LEU A 162 -16.19 -4.14 6.40
C LEU A 162 -16.29 -4.99 5.13
N HIS A 163 -15.18 -5.62 4.72
CA HIS A 163 -15.10 -6.39 3.48
C HIS A 163 -14.96 -7.90 3.71
N LYS A 164 -15.12 -8.36 4.94
CA LYS A 164 -15.15 -9.79 5.24
C LYS A 164 -16.43 -10.42 4.73
N LEU A 165 -16.30 -11.59 4.14
CA LEU A 165 -17.43 -12.40 3.70
C LEU A 165 -17.86 -13.37 4.80
#